data_3eab1786b74c0f395a6244a7bc4f93c2
#
_entry.id   3eab1786b74c0f395a6244a7bc4f93c2
#
_cell.length_a   1.000
_cell.length_b   1.000
_cell.length_c   1.000
_cell.angle_alpha   90.00
_cell.angle_beta   90.00
_cell.angle_gamma   90.00
#
_symmetry.space_group_name_H-M   'P 1'
#
loop_
_entity.id
_entity.type
_entity.pdbx_description
1 polymer ?
#
loop_
_entity_poly.entity_id
_entity_poly.type
_entity_poly.pdbx_seq_one_letter_code
_entity_poly.pdbx_strand_id
1 'polypeptide(L)'
;MEFKHKSVLLDETIDSLNIKPDGIYVDGTLGGGGHSLEICKRLSDKGRLIGIDQDLDAIVAATERLKDYKDRVTIVHSNYQDIDAVLKNCSVSGVDGIVLDLGVSSYQLDNAERGFTYREDTPLDMRMNQESTMTAKDIVNEYSEMELYHVIRDYGEDNFAKNIAKHIVKARQEQVIETTGQLNEIIKAAIPAKVRQGQGHPSKKTFQAIRIELNHELDVLENSLDTMISWLNPGGRLSVITFHSLEDRIVKTIFKRNMNPCTCPPEFPVCVCGKKPTGKVITRKPIVPSEQELMENSRAKSSKLRVFEKER
;
A
#
# COMPACT_ATOMS: atom_id res chain seq x y z
N MET A 1 8.89 14.78 -22.75
CA MET A 1 9.79 13.89 -22.00
C MET A 1 8.96 12.75 -21.45
N GLU A 2 9.18 11.57 -21.94
CA GLU A 2 8.54 10.37 -21.43
C GLU A 2 9.13 10.09 -20.02
N PHE A 3 8.41 10.41 -18.96
CA PHE A 3 8.82 10.06 -17.60
C PHE A 3 8.72 8.52 -17.50
N LYS A 4 9.83 7.84 -17.73
CA LYS A 4 9.97 6.41 -17.43
C LYS A 4 9.94 6.22 -15.93
N HIS A 5 8.74 6.08 -15.38
CA HIS A 5 8.57 5.75 -13.96
C HIS A 5 9.09 4.34 -13.71
N LYS A 6 10.17 4.21 -12.94
CA LYS A 6 10.68 2.92 -12.49
C LYS A 6 9.94 2.53 -11.21
N SER A 7 9.35 1.34 -11.17
CA SER A 7 8.72 0.80 -9.95
C SER A 7 9.74 0.66 -8.83
N VAL A 8 9.30 0.88 -7.61
CA VAL A 8 10.16 0.82 -6.42
C VAL A 8 10.59 -0.62 -6.15
N LEU A 9 11.88 -0.86 -5.81
CA LEU A 9 12.44 -2.17 -5.53
C LEU A 9 12.08 -3.22 -6.60
N LEU A 10 12.09 -2.79 -7.89
CA LEU A 10 11.59 -3.61 -8.99
C LEU A 10 12.32 -4.94 -9.10
N ASP A 11 13.63 -4.89 -9.22
CA ASP A 11 14.46 -6.08 -9.44
C ASP A 11 14.40 -7.01 -8.22
N GLU A 12 14.50 -6.45 -7.01
CA GLU A 12 14.44 -7.19 -5.75
C GLU A 12 13.07 -7.87 -5.57
N THR A 13 11.99 -7.21 -5.95
CA THR A 13 10.63 -7.75 -5.84
C THR A 13 10.44 -8.91 -6.81
N ILE A 14 10.84 -8.73 -8.06
CA ILE A 14 10.71 -9.76 -9.09
C ILE A 14 11.58 -10.99 -8.77
N ASP A 15 12.80 -10.77 -8.34
CA ASP A 15 13.68 -11.88 -7.93
C ASP A 15 13.14 -12.61 -6.71
N SER A 16 12.54 -11.87 -5.76
CA SER A 16 11.95 -12.46 -4.57
C SER A 16 10.75 -13.36 -4.86
N LEU A 17 10.01 -13.11 -5.93
CA LEU A 17 8.87 -13.95 -6.33
C LEU A 17 9.29 -15.35 -6.83
N ASN A 18 10.56 -15.55 -7.22
CA ASN A 18 11.07 -16.82 -7.76
C ASN A 18 10.17 -17.38 -8.87
N ILE A 19 9.97 -16.57 -9.91
CA ILE A 19 8.95 -16.78 -10.94
C ILE A 19 9.15 -18.11 -11.67
N LYS A 20 8.10 -18.93 -11.67
CA LYS A 20 7.97 -20.14 -12.51
C LYS A 20 7.34 -19.72 -13.84
N PRO A 21 7.91 -20.10 -15.00
CA PRO A 21 7.38 -19.66 -16.30
C PRO A 21 5.90 -19.99 -16.55
N ASP A 22 5.45 -21.15 -16.10
CA ASP A 22 4.05 -21.61 -16.27
C ASP A 22 3.17 -21.27 -15.07
N GLY A 23 3.65 -20.48 -14.12
CA GLY A 23 2.97 -20.14 -12.86
C GLY A 23 1.87 -19.12 -13.01
N ILE A 24 1.06 -19.00 -11.95
CA ILE A 24 -0.01 -17.99 -11.84
C ILE A 24 0.41 -16.97 -10.79
N TYR A 25 0.39 -15.70 -11.18
CA TYR A 25 0.80 -14.58 -10.32
C TYR A 25 -0.32 -13.57 -10.17
N VAL A 26 -0.32 -12.88 -9.02
CA VAL A 26 -1.24 -11.79 -8.72
C VAL A 26 -0.43 -10.52 -8.43
N ASP A 27 -0.81 -9.44 -9.06
CA ASP A 27 -0.42 -8.08 -8.65
C ASP A 27 -1.64 -7.43 -8.02
N GLY A 28 -1.66 -7.35 -6.68
CA GLY A 28 -2.81 -6.84 -5.93
C GLY A 28 -2.90 -5.32 -5.90
N THR A 29 -1.87 -4.63 -6.38
CA THR A 29 -1.75 -3.18 -6.47
C THR A 29 -1.16 -2.81 -7.83
N LEU A 30 -1.93 -3.13 -8.87
CA LEU A 30 -1.48 -3.09 -10.27
C LEU A 30 -0.83 -1.75 -10.66
N GLY A 31 -1.41 -0.63 -10.20
CA GLY A 31 -0.95 0.71 -10.53
C GLY A 31 -0.75 0.87 -12.03
N GLY A 32 0.37 1.45 -12.44
CA GLY A 32 0.71 1.56 -13.85
C GLY A 32 1.32 0.29 -14.47
N GLY A 33 1.23 -0.88 -13.81
CA GLY A 33 1.65 -2.17 -14.34
C GLY A 33 3.17 -2.39 -14.43
N GLY A 34 3.98 -1.71 -13.64
CA GLY A 34 5.44 -1.83 -13.73
C GLY A 34 5.98 -3.18 -13.27
N HIS A 35 5.60 -3.63 -12.07
CA HIS A 35 5.93 -4.98 -11.58
C HIS A 35 5.29 -6.06 -12.47
N SER A 36 4.02 -5.86 -12.83
CA SER A 36 3.26 -6.74 -13.72
C SER A 36 3.94 -6.98 -15.05
N LEU A 37 4.50 -5.95 -15.69
CA LEU A 37 5.23 -6.08 -16.94
C LEU A 37 6.47 -6.99 -16.78
N GLU A 38 7.23 -6.82 -15.72
CA GLU A 38 8.41 -7.65 -15.46
C GLU A 38 8.06 -9.10 -15.11
N ILE A 39 6.91 -9.33 -14.45
CA ILE A 39 6.35 -10.67 -14.27
C ILE A 39 6.01 -11.28 -15.64
N CYS A 40 5.26 -10.57 -16.47
CA CYS A 40 4.85 -11.05 -17.81
C CYS A 40 6.02 -11.43 -18.71
N LYS A 41 7.13 -10.69 -18.66
CA LYS A 41 8.36 -11.01 -19.44
C LYS A 41 8.99 -12.35 -19.03
N ARG A 42 8.74 -12.82 -17.80
CA ARG A 42 9.28 -14.07 -17.28
C ARG A 42 8.31 -15.26 -17.39
N LEU A 43 7.04 -14.97 -17.72
CA LEU A 43 6.03 -16.01 -17.94
C LEU A 43 6.12 -16.57 -19.35
N SER A 44 5.88 -17.88 -19.49
CA SER A 44 5.62 -18.55 -20.76
C SER A 44 4.20 -18.29 -21.25
N ASP A 45 3.83 -18.87 -22.38
CA ASP A 45 2.45 -18.79 -22.92
C ASP A 45 1.42 -19.51 -22.05
N LYS A 46 1.84 -20.36 -21.12
CA LYS A 46 0.97 -21.03 -20.15
C LYS A 46 0.82 -20.28 -18.82
N GLY A 47 1.76 -19.38 -18.53
CA GLY A 47 1.72 -18.56 -17.32
C GLY A 47 0.62 -17.53 -17.38
N ARG A 48 0.09 -17.13 -16.23
CA ARG A 48 -1.00 -16.16 -16.09
C ARG A 48 -0.66 -15.09 -15.08
N LEU A 49 -1.10 -13.87 -15.35
CA LEU A 49 -1.08 -12.74 -14.41
C LEU A 49 -2.50 -12.24 -14.18
N ILE A 50 -2.86 -12.02 -12.91
CA ILE A 50 -4.09 -11.36 -12.50
C ILE A 50 -3.69 -10.05 -11.83
N GLY A 51 -4.05 -8.92 -12.44
CA GLY A 51 -3.83 -7.58 -11.89
C GLY A 51 -5.11 -7.06 -11.24
N ILE A 52 -4.99 -6.53 -10.03
CA ILE A 52 -6.11 -5.96 -9.27
C ILE A 52 -5.78 -4.50 -8.97
N ASP A 53 -6.70 -3.61 -9.24
CA ASP A 53 -6.62 -2.22 -8.79
C ASP A 53 -8.03 -1.65 -8.55
N GLN A 54 -8.14 -0.73 -7.61
CA GLN A 54 -9.38 0.00 -7.33
C GLN A 54 -9.45 1.35 -8.07
N ASP A 55 -8.36 1.77 -8.71
CA ASP A 55 -8.25 3.02 -9.44
C ASP A 55 -8.39 2.76 -10.94
N LEU A 56 -9.47 3.28 -11.55
CA LEU A 56 -9.71 3.14 -12.99
C LEU A 56 -8.62 3.76 -13.86
N ASP A 57 -7.99 4.85 -13.41
CA ASP A 57 -6.87 5.46 -14.13
C ASP A 57 -5.65 4.54 -14.18
N ALA A 58 -5.39 3.84 -13.07
CA ALA A 58 -4.34 2.82 -12.99
C ALA A 58 -4.64 1.65 -13.94
N ILE A 59 -5.87 1.18 -13.97
CA ILE A 59 -6.31 0.10 -14.87
C ILE A 59 -6.10 0.46 -16.33
N VAL A 60 -6.48 1.68 -16.74
CA VAL A 60 -6.27 2.17 -18.11
C VAL A 60 -4.78 2.19 -18.47
N ALA A 61 -3.95 2.73 -17.58
CA ALA A 61 -2.50 2.81 -17.81
C ALA A 61 -1.85 1.42 -17.88
N ALA A 62 -2.24 0.50 -17.00
CA ALA A 62 -1.75 -0.87 -16.99
C ALA A 62 -2.20 -1.66 -18.23
N THR A 63 -3.44 -1.49 -18.65
CA THR A 63 -3.98 -2.14 -19.86
C THR A 63 -3.16 -1.77 -21.08
N GLU A 64 -2.83 -0.50 -21.28
CA GLU A 64 -1.99 -0.07 -22.39
C GLU A 64 -0.56 -0.61 -22.26
N ARG A 65 0.01 -0.61 -21.06
CA ARG A 65 1.36 -1.12 -20.81
C ARG A 65 1.49 -2.62 -21.05
N LEU A 66 0.45 -3.39 -20.73
CA LEU A 66 0.44 -4.85 -20.79
C LEU A 66 -0.20 -5.40 -22.08
N LYS A 67 -0.54 -4.56 -23.05
CA LYS A 67 -1.26 -4.92 -24.28
C LYS A 67 -0.63 -6.08 -25.07
N ASP A 68 0.69 -6.18 -25.07
CA ASP A 68 1.41 -7.25 -25.74
C ASP A 68 1.29 -8.62 -25.02
N TYR A 69 0.76 -8.62 -23.80
CA TYR A 69 0.55 -9.80 -22.95
C TYR A 69 -0.92 -10.08 -22.67
N LYS A 70 -1.86 -9.44 -23.39
CA LYS A 70 -3.31 -9.48 -23.14
C LYS A 70 -3.89 -10.89 -23.02
N ASP A 71 -3.33 -11.88 -23.72
CA ASP A 71 -3.82 -13.26 -23.69
C ASP A 71 -3.46 -14.01 -22.40
N ARG A 72 -2.55 -13.45 -21.60
CA ARG A 72 -2.05 -14.01 -20.31
C ARG A 72 -2.39 -13.15 -19.11
N VAL A 73 -2.93 -11.95 -19.33
CA VAL A 73 -3.23 -10.97 -18.29
C VAL A 73 -4.74 -10.80 -18.14
N THR A 74 -5.21 -10.94 -16.91
CA THR A 74 -6.58 -10.57 -16.53
C THR A 74 -6.51 -9.38 -15.58
N ILE A 75 -7.11 -8.24 -15.94
CA ILE A 75 -7.17 -7.06 -15.08
C ILE A 75 -8.57 -6.96 -14.48
N VAL A 76 -8.64 -6.77 -13.17
CA VAL A 76 -9.89 -6.73 -12.40
C VAL A 76 -9.97 -5.42 -11.64
N HIS A 77 -11.06 -4.65 -11.85
CA HIS A 77 -11.39 -3.49 -11.05
C HIS A 77 -11.95 -3.96 -9.70
N SER A 78 -11.13 -3.96 -8.67
CA SER A 78 -11.48 -4.41 -7.32
C SER A 78 -10.42 -3.92 -6.32
N ASN A 79 -10.72 -4.06 -5.05
CA ASN A 79 -9.71 -3.90 -3.99
C ASN A 79 -9.07 -5.27 -3.71
N TYR A 80 -7.78 -5.31 -3.39
CA TYR A 80 -7.08 -6.56 -3.06
C TYR A 80 -7.61 -7.26 -1.79
N GLN A 81 -8.41 -6.58 -0.97
CA GLN A 81 -9.15 -7.24 0.12
C GLN A 81 -10.11 -8.33 -0.38
N ASP A 82 -10.60 -8.16 -1.61
CA ASP A 82 -11.57 -9.07 -2.24
C ASP A 82 -10.87 -10.18 -3.05
N ILE A 83 -9.58 -10.41 -2.84
CA ILE A 83 -8.75 -11.36 -3.60
C ILE A 83 -9.39 -12.77 -3.66
N ASP A 84 -10.07 -13.20 -2.60
CA ASP A 84 -10.76 -14.51 -2.56
C ASP A 84 -11.85 -14.60 -3.64
N ALA A 85 -12.69 -13.57 -3.73
CA ALA A 85 -13.74 -13.49 -4.75
C ALA A 85 -13.15 -13.36 -6.16
N VAL A 86 -12.11 -12.52 -6.32
CA VAL A 86 -11.43 -12.32 -7.61
C VAL A 86 -10.85 -13.63 -8.13
N LEU A 87 -10.10 -14.37 -7.30
CA LEU A 87 -9.45 -15.60 -7.74
C LEU A 87 -10.46 -16.72 -8.05
N LYS A 88 -11.54 -16.82 -7.28
CA LYS A 88 -12.66 -17.74 -7.57
C LYS A 88 -13.30 -17.43 -8.92
N ASN A 89 -13.59 -16.15 -9.20
CA ASN A 89 -14.16 -15.70 -10.47
C ASN A 89 -13.21 -15.94 -11.65
N CYS A 90 -11.90 -15.87 -11.43
CA CYS A 90 -10.88 -16.22 -12.42
C CYS A 90 -10.68 -17.73 -12.59
N SER A 91 -11.45 -18.58 -11.87
CA SER A 91 -11.33 -20.05 -11.89
C SER A 91 -9.93 -20.54 -11.54
N VAL A 92 -9.31 -19.93 -10.52
CA VAL A 92 -7.98 -20.27 -10.02
C VAL A 92 -8.13 -21.04 -8.70
N SER A 93 -7.33 -22.08 -8.52
CA SER A 93 -7.32 -22.90 -7.30
C SER A 93 -6.14 -22.60 -6.38
N GLY A 94 -5.17 -21.86 -6.86
CA GLY A 94 -3.97 -21.41 -6.11
C GLY A 94 -3.05 -20.62 -7.00
N VAL A 95 -2.14 -19.82 -6.41
CA VAL A 95 -1.22 -18.94 -7.12
C VAL A 95 0.22 -19.17 -6.68
N ASP A 96 1.18 -18.96 -7.58
CA ASP A 96 2.60 -19.18 -7.33
C ASP A 96 3.30 -17.94 -6.76
N GLY A 97 2.66 -16.79 -6.84
CA GLY A 97 3.15 -15.58 -6.18
C GLY A 97 2.14 -14.44 -6.19
N ILE A 98 2.27 -13.58 -5.19
CA ILE A 98 1.47 -12.37 -5.03
C ILE A 98 2.43 -11.22 -4.74
N VAL A 99 2.24 -10.08 -5.40
CA VAL A 99 2.94 -8.84 -5.11
C VAL A 99 1.95 -7.77 -4.63
N LEU A 100 2.35 -7.02 -3.62
CA LEU A 100 1.70 -5.79 -3.18
C LEU A 100 2.76 -4.67 -3.15
N ASP A 101 2.50 -3.59 -3.88
CA ASP A 101 3.25 -2.32 -3.80
C ASP A 101 2.32 -1.29 -3.15
N LEU A 102 2.40 -1.17 -1.81
CA LEU A 102 1.42 -0.44 -1.01
C LEU A 102 1.54 1.08 -1.19
N GLY A 103 0.49 1.77 -0.77
CA GLY A 103 0.42 3.23 -0.79
C GLY A 103 -0.12 3.80 -2.10
N VAL A 104 0.31 5.00 -2.45
CA VAL A 104 -0.19 5.74 -3.62
C VAL A 104 0.60 5.43 -4.87
N SER A 105 -0.09 5.25 -5.98
CA SER A 105 0.56 5.10 -7.28
C SER A 105 1.23 6.41 -7.70
N SER A 106 2.22 6.28 -8.57
CA SER A 106 2.87 7.46 -9.12
C SER A 106 1.93 8.35 -9.91
N TYR A 107 0.96 7.74 -10.60
CA TYR A 107 -0.08 8.47 -11.31
C TYR A 107 -0.91 9.35 -10.37
N GLN A 108 -1.32 8.80 -9.20
CA GLN A 108 -2.05 9.54 -8.18
C GLN A 108 -1.25 10.73 -7.61
N LEU A 109 0.07 10.58 -7.47
CA LEU A 109 0.93 11.66 -6.99
C LEU A 109 1.23 12.72 -8.07
N ASP A 110 1.31 12.31 -9.33
CA ASP A 110 1.65 13.19 -10.45
C ASP A 110 0.43 13.93 -11.00
N ASN A 111 -0.78 13.40 -10.76
CA ASN A 111 -2.03 14.09 -11.06
C ASN A 111 -2.48 14.89 -9.84
N ALA A 112 -2.14 16.17 -9.81
CA ALA A 112 -2.42 17.06 -8.68
C ALA A 112 -3.92 17.15 -8.33
N GLU A 113 -4.83 17.07 -9.32
CA GLU A 113 -6.29 17.10 -9.12
C GLU A 113 -6.82 15.95 -8.27
N ARG A 114 -6.04 14.87 -8.09
CA ARG A 114 -6.37 13.75 -7.19
C ARG A 114 -6.18 14.09 -5.69
N GLY A 115 -5.58 15.23 -5.36
CA GLY A 115 -5.44 15.75 -4.00
C GLY A 115 -4.46 15.01 -3.07
N PHE A 116 -3.64 14.09 -3.59
CA PHE A 116 -2.64 13.36 -2.79
C PHE A 116 -1.39 14.19 -2.45
N THR A 117 -1.15 15.28 -3.16
CA THR A 117 0.03 16.13 -2.98
C THR A 117 -0.27 17.33 -2.10
N TYR A 118 0.67 17.66 -1.21
CA TYR A 118 0.67 18.90 -0.43
C TYR A 118 1.56 19.99 -1.07
N ARG A 119 2.05 19.76 -2.29
CA ARG A 119 2.95 20.69 -3.00
C ARG A 119 2.22 21.69 -3.87
N GLU A 120 1.03 21.33 -4.29
CA GLU A 120 0.16 22.11 -5.16
C GLU A 120 -1.17 22.36 -4.47
N ASP A 121 -1.84 23.43 -4.83
CA ASP A 121 -3.16 23.79 -4.29
C ASP A 121 -4.26 23.24 -5.22
N THR A 122 -4.86 22.14 -4.82
CA THR A 122 -5.81 21.37 -5.62
C THR A 122 -6.98 20.89 -4.74
N PRO A 123 -8.07 20.37 -5.31
CA PRO A 123 -9.18 19.82 -4.53
C PRO A 123 -8.71 18.78 -3.50
N LEU A 124 -9.28 18.82 -2.30
CA LEU A 124 -8.93 17.90 -1.20
C LEU A 124 -9.72 16.60 -1.33
N ASP A 125 -9.32 15.75 -2.30
CA ASP A 125 -9.99 14.50 -2.65
C ASP A 125 -9.36 13.28 -1.95
N MET A 126 -8.18 12.82 -2.35
CA MET A 126 -7.40 11.69 -1.85
C MET A 126 -8.07 10.30 -1.99
N ARG A 127 -9.16 10.14 -2.75
CA ARG A 127 -9.76 8.82 -2.99
C ARG A 127 -8.88 7.99 -3.92
N MET A 128 -8.55 6.78 -3.52
CA MET A 128 -7.96 5.78 -4.43
C MET A 128 -9.02 5.21 -5.35
N ASN A 129 -10.19 4.85 -4.81
CA ASN A 129 -11.37 4.52 -5.62
C ASN A 129 -12.23 5.77 -5.82
N GLN A 130 -12.27 6.30 -7.06
CA GLN A 130 -13.03 7.51 -7.39
C GLN A 130 -14.55 7.32 -7.34
N GLU A 131 -15.04 6.07 -7.28
CA GLU A 131 -16.47 5.77 -7.12
C GLU A 131 -16.95 5.93 -5.66
N SER A 132 -16.02 6.02 -4.69
CA SER A 132 -16.36 6.31 -3.30
C SER A 132 -16.98 7.70 -3.18
N THR A 133 -17.94 7.85 -2.28
CA THR A 133 -18.63 9.13 -2.05
C THR A 133 -17.85 10.05 -1.12
N MET A 134 -17.15 9.51 -0.14
CA MET A 134 -16.39 10.24 0.86
C MET A 134 -15.03 10.68 0.32
N THR A 135 -14.63 11.90 0.63
CA THR A 135 -13.35 12.50 0.23
C THR A 135 -12.55 12.97 1.47
N ALA A 136 -11.30 13.34 1.28
CA ALA A 136 -10.50 13.93 2.36
C ALA A 136 -11.09 15.27 2.86
N LYS A 137 -11.80 16.01 1.99
CA LYS A 137 -12.57 17.21 2.35
C LYS A 137 -13.63 16.88 3.40
N ASP A 138 -14.34 15.77 3.27
CA ASP A 138 -15.36 15.37 4.22
C ASP A 138 -14.76 15.03 5.58
N ILE A 139 -13.65 14.29 5.62
CA ILE A 139 -12.93 14.00 6.87
C ILE A 139 -12.55 15.29 7.62
N VAL A 140 -11.93 16.26 6.97
CA VAL A 140 -11.47 17.48 7.66
C VAL A 140 -12.62 18.40 8.07
N ASN A 141 -13.75 18.38 7.34
CA ASN A 141 -14.88 19.25 7.62
C ASN A 141 -15.93 18.63 8.56
N GLU A 142 -16.06 17.29 8.61
CA GLU A 142 -17.15 16.63 9.33
C GLU A 142 -16.70 15.91 10.62
N TYR A 143 -15.47 15.34 10.65
CA TYR A 143 -14.98 14.63 11.82
C TYR A 143 -14.88 15.57 13.04
N SER A 144 -15.19 15.06 14.22
CA SER A 144 -14.99 15.80 15.49
C SER A 144 -13.49 16.07 15.74
N GLU A 145 -13.18 17.02 16.62
CA GLU A 145 -11.79 17.31 17.02
C GLU A 145 -11.09 16.04 17.55
N MET A 146 -11.84 15.20 18.28
CA MET A 146 -11.28 13.97 18.87
C MET A 146 -10.99 12.92 17.78
N GLU A 147 -11.88 12.73 16.80
CA GLU A 147 -11.66 11.82 15.67
C GLU A 147 -10.45 12.27 14.84
N LEU A 148 -10.38 13.55 14.48
CA LEU A 148 -9.21 14.12 13.79
C LEU A 148 -7.92 13.92 14.58
N TYR A 149 -7.96 14.14 15.89
CA TYR A 149 -6.82 13.89 16.77
C TYR A 149 -6.37 12.44 16.70
N HIS A 150 -7.30 11.48 16.79
CA HIS A 150 -6.97 10.05 16.70
C HIS A 150 -6.39 9.68 15.34
N VAL A 151 -7.01 10.11 14.25
CA VAL A 151 -6.51 9.89 12.88
C VAL A 151 -5.08 10.40 12.74
N ILE A 152 -4.83 11.66 13.09
CA ILE A 152 -3.50 12.28 12.90
C ILE A 152 -2.45 11.66 13.84
N ARG A 153 -2.83 11.30 15.08
CA ARG A 153 -1.94 10.66 16.05
C ARG A 153 -1.59 9.24 15.63
N ASP A 154 -2.59 8.43 15.29
CA ASP A 154 -2.45 6.99 15.15
C ASP A 154 -1.92 6.62 13.76
N TYR A 155 -2.34 7.32 12.70
CA TYR A 155 -1.91 7.06 11.33
C TYR A 155 -0.79 8.00 10.84
N GLY A 156 -0.69 9.18 11.42
CA GLY A 156 0.42 10.12 11.13
C GLY A 156 1.63 9.95 12.05
N GLU A 157 1.45 9.31 13.20
CA GLU A 157 2.47 9.30 14.28
C GLU A 157 3.00 10.73 14.53
N ASP A 158 2.08 11.75 14.56
CA ASP A 158 2.43 13.17 14.65
C ASP A 158 2.30 13.68 16.08
N ASN A 159 3.40 14.22 16.61
CA ASN A 159 3.44 14.77 17.96
C ASN A 159 2.55 16.02 18.14
N PHE A 160 2.20 16.70 17.06
CA PHE A 160 1.35 17.88 17.05
C PHE A 160 -0.13 17.59 16.75
N ALA A 161 -0.50 16.30 16.67
CA ALA A 161 -1.83 15.84 16.27
C ALA A 161 -2.97 16.62 16.97
N LYS A 162 -2.89 16.79 18.30
CA LYS A 162 -3.90 17.52 19.08
C LYS A 162 -4.03 18.98 18.63
N ASN A 163 -2.91 19.66 18.40
CA ASN A 163 -2.92 21.05 17.99
C ASN A 163 -3.40 21.21 16.55
N ILE A 164 -3.01 20.30 15.65
CA ILE A 164 -3.47 20.26 14.26
C ILE A 164 -4.98 20.07 14.22
N ALA A 165 -5.53 19.07 14.93
CA ALA A 165 -6.97 18.80 14.97
C ALA A 165 -7.75 20.06 15.45
N LYS A 166 -7.29 20.71 16.52
CA LYS A 166 -7.87 21.96 17.02
C LYS A 166 -7.87 23.08 15.98
N HIS A 167 -6.77 23.24 15.23
CA HIS A 167 -6.65 24.27 14.19
C HIS A 167 -7.57 23.98 13.01
N ILE A 168 -7.70 22.72 12.60
CA ILE A 168 -8.63 22.30 11.54
C ILE A 168 -10.07 22.65 11.97
N VAL A 169 -10.48 22.24 13.17
CA VAL A 169 -11.85 22.49 13.66
C VAL A 169 -12.13 24.00 13.79
N LYS A 170 -11.15 24.79 14.24
CA LYS A 170 -11.30 26.23 14.30
C LYS A 170 -11.43 26.86 12.90
N ALA A 171 -10.57 26.47 11.95
CA ALA A 171 -10.58 27.03 10.61
C ALA A 171 -11.88 26.76 9.85
N ARG A 172 -12.41 25.53 9.94
CA ARG A 172 -13.66 25.17 9.24
C ARG A 172 -14.91 25.86 9.77
N GLN A 173 -14.86 26.42 11.01
CA GLN A 173 -15.94 27.27 11.53
C GLN A 173 -16.02 28.62 10.83
N GLU A 174 -14.90 29.10 10.26
CA GLU A 174 -14.82 30.35 9.53
C GLU A 174 -15.10 30.14 8.04
N GLN A 175 -14.51 29.06 7.47
CA GLN A 175 -14.65 28.72 6.05
C GLN A 175 -14.43 27.22 5.83
N VAL A 176 -15.23 26.59 4.98
CA VAL A 176 -15.05 25.20 4.54
C VAL A 176 -13.65 25.03 3.96
N ILE A 177 -12.97 23.96 4.38
CA ILE A 177 -11.63 23.60 3.88
C ILE A 177 -11.83 22.77 2.61
N GLU A 178 -11.52 23.33 1.44
CA GLU A 178 -11.80 22.73 0.14
C GLU A 178 -10.56 22.20 -0.57
N THR A 179 -9.39 22.79 -0.26
CA THR A 179 -8.18 22.52 -1.01
C THR A 179 -7.02 22.03 -0.14
N THR A 180 -6.08 21.34 -0.78
CA THR A 180 -4.83 20.88 -0.17
C THR A 180 -4.00 22.04 0.35
N GLY A 181 -4.00 23.18 -0.34
CA GLY A 181 -3.30 24.39 0.07
C GLY A 181 -3.87 25.00 1.36
N GLN A 182 -5.21 25.10 1.47
CA GLN A 182 -5.86 25.57 2.70
C GLN A 182 -5.49 24.68 3.89
N LEU A 183 -5.62 23.35 3.73
CA LEU A 183 -5.25 22.40 4.78
C LEU A 183 -3.76 22.53 5.15
N ASN A 184 -2.90 22.71 4.16
CA ASN A 184 -1.46 22.87 4.37
C ASN A 184 -1.11 24.10 5.23
N GLU A 185 -1.75 25.24 4.97
CA GLU A 185 -1.54 26.45 5.76
C GLU A 185 -2.06 26.29 7.21
N ILE A 186 -3.20 25.60 7.41
CA ILE A 186 -3.73 25.28 8.73
C ILE A 186 -2.75 24.40 9.52
N ILE A 187 -2.20 23.36 8.89
CA ILE A 187 -1.21 22.49 9.54
C ILE A 187 0.06 23.28 9.89
N LYS A 188 0.56 24.10 8.99
CA LYS A 188 1.72 24.95 9.25
C LYS A 188 1.50 25.89 10.42
N ALA A 189 0.32 26.50 10.53
CA ALA A 189 -0.05 27.36 11.66
C ALA A 189 -0.09 26.62 13.00
N ALA A 190 -0.45 25.34 12.99
CA ALA A 190 -0.53 24.51 14.18
C ALA A 190 0.85 24.04 14.70
N ILE A 191 1.91 24.08 13.87
CA ILE A 191 3.23 23.57 14.23
C ILE A 191 4.19 24.73 14.50
N PRO A 192 4.95 24.74 15.62
CA PRO A 192 5.89 25.80 15.93
C PRO A 192 6.92 26.03 14.82
N ALA A 193 7.24 27.31 14.52
CA ALA A 193 8.13 27.68 13.43
C ALA A 193 9.51 26.99 13.49
N LYS A 194 10.06 26.83 14.70
CA LYS A 194 11.35 26.15 14.93
C LYS A 194 11.32 24.67 14.48
N VAL A 195 10.17 24.00 14.61
CA VAL A 195 10.01 22.60 14.23
C VAL A 195 9.82 22.48 12.71
N ARG A 196 9.14 23.43 12.08
CA ARG A 196 8.91 23.46 10.62
C ARG A 196 10.20 23.54 9.79
N GLN A 197 11.29 24.04 10.38
CA GLN A 197 12.61 24.11 9.74
C GLN A 197 13.38 22.77 9.81
N GLY A 198 12.83 21.76 10.47
CA GLY A 198 13.42 20.42 10.58
C GLY A 198 13.30 19.57 9.31
N GLN A 199 13.61 18.29 9.45
CA GLN A 199 13.59 17.34 8.33
C GLN A 199 12.16 17.04 7.85
N GLY A 200 11.89 17.36 6.58
CA GLY A 200 10.66 16.99 5.87
C GLY A 200 9.56 18.07 5.91
N HIS A 201 8.55 17.88 5.07
CA HIS A 201 7.43 18.82 4.97
C HIS A 201 6.47 18.64 6.15
N PRO A 202 6.04 19.71 6.84
CA PRO A 202 5.22 19.63 8.05
C PRO A 202 3.89 18.89 7.84
N SER A 203 3.29 19.02 6.66
CA SER A 203 2.00 18.38 6.36
C SER A 203 2.11 16.91 5.97
N LYS A 204 3.31 16.36 5.74
CA LYS A 204 3.48 14.97 5.24
C LYS A 204 2.71 13.96 6.08
N LYS A 205 2.84 14.05 7.41
CA LYS A 205 2.24 13.10 8.35
C LYS A 205 0.72 13.21 8.41
N THR A 206 0.20 14.43 8.42
CA THR A 206 -1.25 14.68 8.45
C THR A 206 -1.91 14.24 7.14
N PHE A 207 -1.30 14.53 5.97
CA PHE A 207 -1.79 14.05 4.67
C PHE A 207 -1.78 12.51 4.60
N GLN A 208 -0.71 11.87 5.05
CA GLN A 208 -0.65 10.42 5.17
C GLN A 208 -1.77 9.88 6.06
N ALA A 209 -2.01 10.50 7.21
CA ALA A 209 -3.03 10.06 8.16
C ALA A 209 -4.44 10.13 7.58
N ILE A 210 -4.79 11.25 6.95
CA ILE A 210 -6.10 11.45 6.30
C ILE A 210 -6.29 10.44 5.15
N ARG A 211 -5.24 10.20 4.35
CA ARG A 211 -5.26 9.24 3.26
C ARG A 211 -5.50 7.80 3.75
N ILE A 212 -4.78 7.40 4.80
CA ILE A 212 -4.93 6.07 5.41
C ILE A 212 -6.35 5.88 5.94
N GLU A 213 -6.90 6.88 6.64
CA GLU A 213 -8.28 6.85 7.15
C GLU A 213 -9.27 6.73 6.02
N LEU A 214 -9.20 7.61 5.02
CA LEU A 214 -10.13 7.67 3.90
C LEU A 214 -10.20 6.36 3.11
N ASN A 215 -9.05 5.76 2.85
CA ASN A 215 -8.94 4.58 2.00
C ASN A 215 -8.87 3.27 2.81
N HIS A 216 -9.00 3.32 4.14
CA HIS A 216 -8.93 2.16 5.05
C HIS A 216 -7.69 1.29 4.84
N GLU A 217 -6.54 1.91 4.48
CA GLU A 217 -5.36 1.21 3.98
C GLU A 217 -4.83 0.15 4.93
N LEU A 218 -4.81 0.44 6.24
CA LEU A 218 -4.28 -0.50 7.25
C LEU A 218 -5.25 -1.64 7.53
N ASP A 219 -6.54 -1.38 7.61
CA ASP A 219 -7.57 -2.39 7.84
C ASP A 219 -7.65 -3.37 6.66
N VAL A 220 -7.63 -2.83 5.43
CA VAL A 220 -7.59 -3.62 4.20
C VAL A 220 -6.36 -4.52 4.18
N LEU A 221 -5.18 -3.98 4.52
CA LEU A 221 -3.93 -4.74 4.57
C LEU A 221 -3.99 -5.85 5.64
N GLU A 222 -4.40 -5.52 6.87
CA GLU A 222 -4.44 -6.48 7.96
C GLU A 222 -5.39 -7.65 7.68
N ASN A 223 -6.56 -7.36 7.13
CA ASN A 223 -7.60 -8.34 6.84
C ASN A 223 -7.30 -9.22 5.61
N SER A 224 -6.42 -8.77 4.69
CA SER A 224 -6.16 -9.48 3.43
C SER A 224 -5.02 -10.49 3.49
N LEU A 225 -3.98 -10.23 4.29
CA LEU A 225 -2.71 -10.97 4.21
C LEU A 225 -2.85 -12.46 4.52
N ASP A 226 -3.67 -12.84 5.50
CA ASP A 226 -3.88 -14.27 5.81
C ASP A 226 -4.61 -14.98 4.66
N THR A 227 -5.58 -14.32 4.04
CA THR A 227 -6.28 -14.83 2.86
C THR A 227 -5.32 -15.01 1.70
N MET A 228 -4.44 -14.03 1.44
CA MET A 228 -3.41 -14.13 0.40
C MET A 228 -2.47 -15.31 0.64
N ILE A 229 -1.98 -15.49 1.88
CA ILE A 229 -1.15 -16.63 2.25
C ILE A 229 -1.89 -17.95 2.01
N SER A 230 -3.19 -18.01 2.27
CA SER A 230 -3.99 -19.22 2.04
C SER A 230 -4.06 -19.62 0.57
N TRP A 231 -4.12 -18.66 -0.34
CA TRP A 231 -4.17 -18.85 -1.79
C TRP A 231 -2.85 -19.26 -2.43
N LEU A 232 -1.71 -19.05 -1.76
CA LEU A 232 -0.42 -19.48 -2.31
C LEU A 232 -0.35 -20.99 -2.47
N ASN A 233 0.21 -21.46 -3.55
CA ASN A 233 0.67 -22.84 -3.72
C ASN A 233 1.87 -23.12 -2.81
N PRO A 234 2.17 -24.37 -2.44
CA PRO A 234 3.43 -24.71 -1.79
C PRO A 234 4.64 -24.21 -2.57
N GLY A 235 5.53 -23.47 -1.88
CA GLY A 235 6.67 -22.76 -2.50
C GLY A 235 6.29 -21.43 -3.16
N GLY A 236 5.02 -21.05 -3.16
CA GLY A 236 4.56 -19.75 -3.62
C GLY A 236 4.93 -18.64 -2.64
N ARG A 237 5.10 -17.41 -3.14
CA ARG A 237 5.61 -16.28 -2.37
C ARG A 237 4.68 -15.08 -2.38
N LEU A 238 4.55 -14.45 -1.21
CA LEU A 238 3.92 -13.14 -1.03
C LEU A 238 5.02 -12.10 -0.78
N SER A 239 5.16 -11.17 -1.72
CA SER A 239 6.11 -10.06 -1.67
C SER A 239 5.35 -8.76 -1.43
N VAL A 240 5.66 -8.05 -0.33
CA VAL A 240 4.97 -6.83 0.07
C VAL A 240 5.97 -5.70 0.25
N ILE A 241 5.78 -4.62 -0.52
CA ILE A 241 6.51 -3.37 -0.40
C ILE A 241 5.68 -2.42 0.45
N THR A 242 6.29 -1.87 1.49
CA THR A 242 5.67 -0.93 2.44
C THR A 242 6.43 0.40 2.42
N PHE A 243 5.76 1.52 2.68
CA PHE A 243 6.34 2.87 2.64
C PHE A 243 6.36 3.59 3.98
N HIS A 244 5.69 3.06 4.99
CA HIS A 244 5.72 3.62 6.34
C HIS A 244 5.71 2.53 7.43
N SER A 245 5.96 2.98 8.68
CA SER A 245 6.15 2.13 9.85
C SER A 245 4.95 1.25 10.18
N LEU A 246 3.73 1.77 9.98
CA LEU A 246 2.49 1.07 10.32
C LEU A 246 2.26 -0.13 9.41
N GLU A 247 2.39 0.05 8.09
CA GLU A 247 2.32 -1.05 7.11
C GLU A 247 3.37 -2.12 7.42
N ASP A 248 4.64 -1.71 7.59
CA ASP A 248 5.75 -2.63 7.88
C ASP A 248 5.52 -3.44 9.16
N ARG A 249 4.89 -2.82 10.17
CA ARG A 249 4.53 -3.46 11.43
C ARG A 249 3.47 -4.54 11.22
N ILE A 250 2.40 -4.25 10.46
CA ILE A 250 1.32 -5.20 10.14
C ILE A 250 1.90 -6.40 9.38
N VAL A 251 2.60 -6.16 8.27
CA VAL A 251 3.19 -7.23 7.45
C VAL A 251 4.13 -8.11 8.27
N LYS A 252 5.04 -7.50 9.02
CA LYS A 252 5.97 -8.22 9.90
C LYS A 252 5.24 -9.08 10.94
N THR A 253 4.18 -8.55 11.54
CA THR A 253 3.42 -9.24 12.59
C THR A 253 2.69 -10.44 12.01
N ILE A 254 2.00 -10.28 10.88
CA ILE A 254 1.25 -11.36 10.24
C ILE A 254 2.18 -12.45 9.70
N PHE A 255 3.27 -12.08 9.02
CA PHE A 255 4.26 -13.04 8.54
C PHE A 255 4.88 -13.85 9.69
N LYS A 256 5.22 -13.18 10.81
CA LYS A 256 5.73 -13.85 12.00
C LYS A 256 4.71 -14.79 12.62
N ARG A 257 3.43 -14.39 12.70
CA ARG A 257 2.33 -15.22 13.20
C ARG A 257 2.15 -16.47 12.34
N ASN A 258 2.19 -16.34 11.03
CA ASN A 258 2.07 -17.45 10.10
C ASN A 258 3.28 -18.40 10.12
N MET A 259 4.48 -17.87 10.37
CA MET A 259 5.69 -18.68 10.55
C MET A 259 5.72 -19.39 11.92
N ASN A 260 5.20 -18.74 12.95
CA ASN A 260 5.18 -19.28 14.32
C ASN A 260 3.82 -19.02 14.98
N PRO A 261 2.79 -19.82 14.64
CA PRO A 261 1.42 -19.60 15.08
C PRO A 261 1.13 -20.07 16.50
N CYS A 262 2.11 -20.65 17.20
CA CYS A 262 1.93 -21.16 18.55
C CYS A 262 1.47 -20.06 19.52
N THR A 263 0.40 -20.35 20.26
CA THR A 263 -0.19 -19.46 21.29
C THR A 263 -0.10 -20.06 22.70
N CYS A 264 0.66 -21.14 22.88
CA CYS A 264 0.89 -21.71 24.20
C CYS A 264 1.74 -20.76 25.06
N PRO A 265 1.52 -20.74 26.39
CA PRO A 265 2.41 -20.06 27.30
C PRO A 265 3.86 -20.55 27.15
N PRO A 266 4.87 -19.65 27.24
CA PRO A 266 6.28 -20.03 27.05
C PRO A 266 6.77 -21.12 28.02
N GLU A 267 6.13 -21.26 29.17
CA GLU A 267 6.46 -22.22 30.22
C GLU A 267 6.03 -23.66 29.90
N PHE A 268 5.20 -23.85 28.86
CA PHE A 268 4.75 -25.18 28.48
C PHE A 268 5.88 -25.97 27.83
N PRO A 269 6.23 -27.16 28.35
CA PRO A 269 7.32 -27.96 27.81
C PRO A 269 7.02 -28.52 26.40
N VAL A 270 5.73 -28.64 26.06
CA VAL A 270 5.27 -29.14 24.75
C VAL A 270 4.10 -28.28 24.27
N CYS A 271 4.09 -27.98 22.96
CA CYS A 271 2.99 -27.24 22.34
C CYS A 271 1.73 -28.09 22.32
N VAL A 272 0.62 -27.56 22.89
CA VAL A 272 -0.69 -28.21 22.98
C VAL A 272 -1.76 -27.52 22.11
N CYS A 273 -1.46 -26.35 21.49
CA CYS A 273 -2.44 -25.63 20.70
C CYS A 273 -2.71 -26.23 19.31
N GLY A 274 -1.89 -27.17 18.85
CA GLY A 274 -2.04 -27.85 17.56
C GLY A 274 -1.82 -26.99 16.31
N LYS A 275 -1.53 -25.69 16.48
CA LYS A 275 -1.28 -24.77 15.36
C LYS A 275 0.04 -25.10 14.68
N LYS A 276 0.04 -25.16 13.35
CA LYS A 276 1.23 -25.46 12.53
C LYS A 276 1.61 -24.24 11.70
N PRO A 277 2.90 -24.01 11.48
CA PRO A 277 3.38 -23.01 10.53
C PRO A 277 2.75 -23.22 9.15
N THR A 278 2.35 -22.14 8.49
CA THR A 278 1.88 -22.15 7.10
C THR A 278 3.02 -21.94 6.11
N GLY A 279 4.13 -21.39 6.59
CA GLY A 279 5.32 -21.10 5.78
C GLY A 279 6.43 -20.43 6.59
N LYS A 280 7.33 -19.79 5.88
CA LYS A 280 8.50 -19.12 6.46
C LYS A 280 8.69 -17.70 5.94
N VAL A 281 9.26 -16.84 6.79
CA VAL A 281 9.70 -15.50 6.41
C VAL A 281 11.06 -15.59 5.71
N ILE A 282 11.12 -15.23 4.44
CA ILE A 282 12.35 -15.24 3.64
C ILE A 282 13.24 -14.06 4.05
N THR A 283 12.67 -12.88 4.20
CA THR A 283 13.38 -11.65 4.57
C THR A 283 13.37 -11.43 6.09
N ARG A 284 14.33 -11.96 6.81
CA ARG A 284 14.47 -11.70 8.28
C ARG A 284 14.63 -10.21 8.57
N LYS A 285 15.44 -9.51 7.77
CA LYS A 285 15.48 -8.04 7.67
C LYS A 285 14.81 -7.64 6.38
N PRO A 286 14.07 -6.51 6.33
CA PRO A 286 13.47 -6.06 5.08
C PRO A 286 14.59 -5.75 4.06
N ILE A 287 14.32 -5.99 2.79
CA ILE A 287 15.15 -5.47 1.71
C ILE A 287 14.80 -3.98 1.58
N VAL A 288 15.80 -3.14 1.44
CA VAL A 288 15.67 -1.69 1.30
C VAL A 288 16.32 -1.23 -0.01
N PRO A 289 15.93 -0.10 -0.57
CA PRO A 289 16.49 0.41 -1.80
C PRO A 289 18.00 0.60 -1.72
N SER A 290 18.68 0.34 -2.83
CA SER A 290 20.10 0.65 -2.98
C SER A 290 20.34 2.16 -3.03
N GLU A 291 21.59 2.59 -2.77
CA GLU A 291 21.97 4.02 -2.92
C GLU A 291 21.72 4.52 -4.34
N GLN A 292 21.95 3.68 -5.33
CA GLN A 292 21.68 4.03 -6.73
C GLN A 292 20.18 4.25 -6.96
N GLU A 293 19.31 3.36 -6.49
CA GLU A 293 17.87 3.55 -6.61
C GLU A 293 17.40 4.83 -5.91
N LEU A 294 17.94 5.14 -4.74
CA LEU A 294 17.60 6.37 -4.01
C LEU A 294 18.00 7.65 -4.76
N MET A 295 19.07 7.62 -5.55
CA MET A 295 19.47 8.72 -6.42
C MET A 295 18.53 8.87 -7.62
N GLU A 296 18.10 7.74 -8.21
CA GLU A 296 17.23 7.72 -9.38
C GLU A 296 15.74 7.90 -9.04
N ASN A 297 15.31 7.41 -7.87
CA ASN A 297 13.91 7.39 -7.45
C ASN A 297 13.77 7.81 -5.97
N SER A 298 13.58 9.09 -5.72
CA SER A 298 13.40 9.62 -4.36
C SER A 298 12.17 9.07 -3.62
N ARG A 299 11.20 8.50 -4.34
CA ARG A 299 9.99 7.88 -3.77
C ARG A 299 10.30 6.57 -3.04
N ALA A 300 11.39 5.90 -3.41
CA ALA A 300 11.86 4.67 -2.77
C ALA A 300 12.39 4.86 -1.34
N LYS A 301 12.65 6.10 -0.90
CA LYS A 301 13.40 6.41 0.34
C LYS A 301 12.92 5.69 1.60
N SER A 302 11.63 5.44 1.71
CA SER A 302 11.04 4.81 2.91
C SER A 302 10.58 3.39 2.67
N SER A 303 10.79 2.85 1.46
CA SER A 303 10.28 1.54 1.09
C SER A 303 11.05 0.40 1.75
N LYS A 304 10.31 -0.69 2.00
CA LYS A 304 10.82 -1.93 2.57
C LYS A 304 10.09 -3.11 1.94
N LEU A 305 10.83 -4.04 1.37
CA LEU A 305 10.27 -5.28 0.84
C LEU A 305 10.36 -6.39 1.90
N ARG A 306 9.22 -7.06 2.14
CA ARG A 306 9.11 -8.28 2.94
C ARG A 306 8.56 -9.42 2.13
N VAL A 307 9.10 -10.61 2.33
CA VAL A 307 8.74 -11.82 1.57
C VAL A 307 8.43 -12.97 2.51
N PHE A 308 7.29 -13.61 2.25
CA PHE A 308 6.84 -14.84 2.90
C PHE A 308 6.72 -15.94 1.85
N GLU A 309 7.15 -17.17 2.17
CA GLU A 309 7.00 -18.34 1.32
C GLU A 309 6.11 -19.37 2.02
N LYS A 310 5.08 -19.87 1.33
CA LYS A 310 4.22 -20.93 1.80
C LYS A 310 4.92 -22.29 1.69
N GLU A 311 4.88 -23.07 2.74
CA GLU A 311 5.51 -24.41 2.76
C GLU A 311 4.52 -25.56 2.55
N ARG A 312 3.24 -25.39 2.93
CA ARG A 312 2.20 -26.43 2.85
C ARG A 312 0.85 -25.87 2.46
#